data_1137013c593e742ee22f70fee58d31d5
#
_entry.id   1137013c593e742ee22f70fee58d31d5
#
_cell.length_a   1.000
_cell.length_b   1.000
_cell.length_c   1.000
_cell.angle_alpha   90.00
_cell.angle_beta   90.00
_cell.angle_gamma   90.00
#
_symmetry.space_group_name_H-M   'P 1'
#
loop_
_entity.id
_entity.type
_entity.pdbx_description
1 polymer ?
#
loop_
_entity_poly.entity_id
_entity_poly.type
_entity_poly.pdbx_seq_one_letter_code
_entity_poly.pdbx_strand_id
1 'polypeptide(L)'
;SLPEETRISYGLRTAYPERDAEHYQEKSHSQNTTHLLEVHDLGFAYKKGPDVFRNVSFEAHSGDVIGILGHNGAGKTTLLSILTGLLKQRHGEVRLDGKKLTPRQRRSLSYLVMQDTDYQLFASSVEEELSLGMQEDCKEKIDAVLNALELSDYRERHPASLSGGQKQRVTIGVAIVKDSPVIYID
;
A
#
# COMPACT_ATOMS: atom_id res chain seq x y z
N SER A 1 -13.07 30.94 -2.90
CA SER A 1 -13.35 30.17 -1.69
C SER A 1 -13.75 28.76 -2.11
N LEU A 2 -12.93 27.76 -1.75
CA LEU A 2 -13.27 26.36 -1.96
C LEU A 2 -14.42 25.99 -1.01
N PRO A 3 -15.40 25.17 -1.43
CA PRO A 3 -16.45 24.70 -0.54
C PRO A 3 -15.83 23.92 0.64
N GLU A 4 -16.41 24.11 1.83
CA GLU A 4 -15.96 23.43 3.08
C GLU A 4 -16.03 21.89 3.03
N GLU A 5 -16.58 21.33 1.98
CA GLU A 5 -16.81 19.88 1.80
C GLU A 5 -15.59 19.10 1.33
N THR A 6 -14.42 19.73 1.13
CA THR A 6 -13.18 19.02 0.75
C THR A 6 -12.33 18.66 1.97
N ARG A 7 -12.94 18.43 3.12
CA ARG A 7 -12.23 17.85 4.25
C ARG A 7 -12.11 16.35 4.06
N ILE A 8 -10.88 15.88 3.82
CA ILE A 8 -10.54 14.48 4.00
C ILE A 8 -10.69 14.22 5.51
N SER A 9 -11.79 13.57 5.89
CA SER A 9 -11.99 13.17 7.29
C SER A 9 -11.28 11.85 7.51
N TYR A 10 -10.29 11.86 8.39
CA TYR A 10 -9.62 10.66 8.88
C TYR A 10 -10.53 10.01 9.92
N GLY A 11 -11.19 8.95 9.54
CA GLY A 11 -11.94 8.12 10.47
C GLY A 11 -11.22 6.80 10.65
N LEU A 12 -10.52 6.63 11.75
CA LEU A 12 -10.22 5.29 12.27
C LEU A 12 -11.57 4.63 12.59
N ARG A 13 -12.14 3.90 11.66
CA ARG A 13 -13.20 2.94 11.97
C ARG A 13 -12.55 1.59 12.19
N THR A 14 -12.30 1.26 13.43
CA THR A 14 -12.34 -0.12 13.89
C THR A 14 -13.80 -0.58 13.85
N ALA A 15 -14.31 -0.88 12.67
CA ALA A 15 -15.62 -1.49 12.50
C ALA A 15 -15.39 -2.97 12.19
N TYR A 16 -15.08 -3.74 13.22
CA TYR A 16 -15.46 -5.14 13.22
C TYR A 16 -16.91 -5.21 13.71
N PRO A 17 -17.84 -5.90 13.02
CA PRO A 17 -19.12 -6.23 13.59
C PRO A 17 -18.89 -7.08 14.85
N GLU A 18 -19.64 -6.77 15.92
CA GLU A 18 -19.66 -7.50 17.19
C GLU A 18 -20.17 -8.96 17.05
N ARG A 19 -19.57 -9.74 16.19
CA ARG A 19 -19.76 -11.19 16.15
C ARG A 19 -18.37 -11.82 16.20
N ASP A 20 -18.13 -12.53 17.31
CA ASP A 20 -16.96 -13.38 17.58
C ASP A 20 -15.70 -12.71 18.15
N ALA A 21 -15.85 -11.78 19.11
CA ALA A 21 -14.74 -11.24 19.90
C ALA A 21 -14.09 -12.26 20.89
N GLU A 22 -14.53 -13.51 20.92
CA GLU A 22 -14.06 -14.48 21.91
C GLU A 22 -12.87 -15.36 21.49
N HIS A 23 -12.31 -15.21 20.29
CA HIS A 23 -11.22 -16.08 19.83
C HIS A 23 -10.00 -15.39 19.23
N TYR A 24 -9.83 -14.08 19.38
CA TYR A 24 -8.54 -13.45 19.11
C TYR A 24 -7.68 -13.45 20.37
N GLN A 25 -6.98 -14.55 20.63
CA GLN A 25 -5.80 -14.52 21.49
C GLN A 25 -4.76 -13.62 20.81
N GLU A 26 -4.42 -12.51 21.46
CA GLU A 26 -3.19 -11.77 21.17
C GLU A 26 -2.02 -12.75 21.16
N LYS A 27 -1.59 -13.15 19.99
CA LYS A 27 -0.28 -13.77 19.84
C LYS A 27 0.72 -12.67 20.12
N SER A 28 1.28 -12.67 21.32
CA SER A 28 2.44 -11.89 21.71
C SER A 28 3.54 -12.14 20.67
N HIS A 29 3.72 -11.20 19.75
CA HIS A 29 4.79 -11.25 18.80
C HIS A 29 6.06 -10.75 19.49
N SER A 30 7.05 -11.62 19.51
CA SER A 30 8.44 -11.38 19.86
C SER A 30 8.95 -10.07 19.27
N GLN A 31 9.67 -9.29 20.10
CA GLN A 31 10.58 -8.17 19.75
C GLN A 31 10.23 -7.41 18.46
N ASN A 32 9.11 -6.71 18.44
CA ASN A 32 8.74 -5.89 17.32
C ASN A 32 9.36 -4.50 17.44
N THR A 33 10.32 -4.21 16.58
CA THR A 33 10.64 -2.83 16.23
C THR A 33 9.38 -2.23 15.62
N THR A 34 8.66 -1.43 16.41
CA THR A 34 7.46 -0.74 15.95
C THR A 34 7.92 0.40 15.04
N HIS A 35 7.78 0.24 13.74
CA HIS A 35 8.04 1.32 12.79
C HIS A 35 6.91 2.35 12.83
N LEU A 36 7.27 3.62 12.70
CA LEU A 36 6.34 4.74 12.65
C LEU A 36 6.50 5.49 11.32
N LEU A 37 5.45 5.46 10.51
CA LEU A 37 5.32 6.31 9.33
C LEU A 37 4.60 7.60 9.72
N GLU A 38 5.23 8.74 9.49
CA GLU A 38 4.69 10.06 9.79
C GLU A 38 4.52 10.87 8.50
N VAL A 39 3.38 11.48 8.34
CA VAL A 39 3.06 12.36 7.22
C VAL A 39 2.70 13.72 7.80
N HIS A 40 3.47 14.76 7.42
CA HIS A 40 3.31 16.12 7.96
C HIS A 40 2.98 17.10 6.84
N ASP A 41 1.85 17.76 6.96
CA ASP A 41 1.40 18.90 6.14
C ASP A 41 1.58 18.70 4.64
N LEU A 42 1.34 17.49 4.14
CA LEU A 42 1.44 17.23 2.72
C LEU A 42 0.43 18.07 1.93
N GLY A 43 0.94 18.70 0.88
CA GLY A 43 0.11 19.39 -0.08
C GLY A 43 0.62 19.25 -1.50
N PHE A 44 -0.32 19.27 -2.44
CA PHE A 44 -0.03 19.07 -3.84
C PHE A 44 -0.94 19.84 -4.78
N ALA A 45 -0.33 20.32 -5.86
CA ALA A 45 -1.00 20.88 -7.02
C ALA A 45 -0.27 20.48 -8.29
N TYR A 46 -0.99 20.23 -9.36
CA TYR A 46 -0.41 20.00 -10.68
C TYR A 46 0.04 21.33 -11.29
N LYS A 47 1.34 21.47 -11.59
CA LYS A 47 1.94 22.67 -12.22
C LYS A 47 1.40 23.99 -11.62
N LYS A 48 0.64 24.76 -12.40
CA LYS A 48 0.00 26.04 -12.01
C LYS A 48 -1.49 25.88 -11.67
N GLY A 49 -1.98 24.64 -11.51
CA GLY A 49 -3.37 24.35 -11.19
C GLY A 49 -3.73 24.63 -9.72
N PRO A 50 -5.01 24.52 -9.38
CA PRO A 50 -5.46 24.58 -7.99
C PRO A 50 -4.87 23.42 -7.18
N ASP A 51 -4.86 23.58 -5.86
CA ASP A 51 -4.42 22.50 -5.00
C ASP A 51 -5.39 21.31 -5.09
N VAL A 52 -4.83 20.12 -5.25
CA VAL A 52 -5.57 18.87 -5.19
C VAL A 52 -5.93 18.55 -3.74
N PHE A 53 -4.98 18.79 -2.83
CA PHE A 53 -5.19 18.72 -1.38
C PHE A 53 -4.15 19.56 -0.65
N ARG A 54 -4.44 19.90 0.61
CA ARG A 54 -3.56 20.66 1.51
C ARG A 54 -3.58 20.07 2.91
N ASN A 55 -2.49 20.24 3.63
CA ASN A 55 -2.36 19.96 5.06
C ASN A 55 -2.77 18.54 5.46
N VAL A 56 -2.39 17.56 4.63
CA VAL A 56 -2.63 16.16 4.97
C VAL A 56 -1.56 15.71 5.95
N SER A 57 -1.99 15.34 7.16
CA SER A 57 -1.10 14.84 8.23
C SER A 57 -1.74 13.63 8.88
N PHE A 58 -0.94 12.59 9.12
CA PHE A 58 -1.33 11.39 9.87
C PHE A 58 -0.09 10.59 10.27
N GLU A 59 -0.29 9.66 11.17
CA GLU A 59 0.70 8.71 11.63
C GLU A 59 0.18 7.28 11.44
N ALA A 60 1.09 6.34 11.20
CA ALA A 60 0.78 4.92 11.07
C ALA A 60 1.89 4.09 11.73
N HIS A 61 1.52 3.16 12.58
CA HIS A 61 2.42 2.21 13.22
C HIS A 61 2.43 0.88 12.46
N SER A 62 3.46 0.07 12.71
CA SER A 62 3.50 -1.29 12.16
C SER A 62 2.23 -2.07 12.52
N GLY A 63 1.59 -2.66 11.51
CA GLY A 63 0.34 -3.40 11.66
C GLY A 63 -0.93 -2.58 11.49
N ASP A 64 -0.82 -1.24 11.43
CA ASP A 64 -1.99 -0.40 11.17
C ASP A 64 -2.50 -0.54 9.74
N VAL A 65 -3.83 -0.46 9.61
CA VAL A 65 -4.54 -0.35 8.33
C VAL A 65 -5.27 0.99 8.28
N ILE A 66 -4.86 1.86 7.35
CA ILE A 66 -5.45 3.19 7.20
C ILE A 66 -6.32 3.24 5.95
N GLY A 67 -7.60 3.55 6.12
CA GLY A 67 -8.54 3.80 5.03
C GLY A 67 -8.55 5.27 4.60
N ILE A 68 -8.32 5.54 3.30
CA ILE A 68 -8.43 6.88 2.71
C ILE A 68 -9.77 6.98 2.00
N LEU A 69 -10.69 7.77 2.57
CA LEU A 69 -12.05 7.92 2.06
C LEU A 69 -12.22 9.29 1.37
N GLY A 70 -13.03 9.32 0.33
CA GLY A 70 -13.36 10.54 -0.41
C GLY A 70 -14.06 10.22 -1.73
N HIS A 71 -14.77 11.20 -2.29
CA HIS A 71 -15.43 11.08 -3.60
C HIS A 71 -14.40 10.88 -4.74
N ASN A 72 -14.90 10.51 -5.93
CA ASN A 72 -14.03 10.39 -7.11
C ASN A 72 -13.49 11.78 -7.48
N GLY A 73 -12.17 11.84 -7.75
CA GLY A 73 -11.48 13.10 -7.99
C GLY A 73 -11.00 13.83 -6.72
N ALA A 74 -11.24 13.31 -5.50
CA ALA A 74 -10.77 13.91 -4.25
C ALA A 74 -9.23 13.88 -4.06
N GLY A 75 -8.49 13.26 -4.98
CA GLY A 75 -7.04 13.21 -4.93
C GLY A 75 -6.45 11.98 -4.21
N LYS A 76 -7.24 10.92 -3.97
CA LYS A 76 -6.77 9.68 -3.31
C LYS A 76 -5.57 9.06 -4.03
N THR A 77 -5.71 8.75 -5.31
CA THR A 77 -4.62 8.21 -6.16
C THR A 77 -3.42 9.16 -6.22
N THR A 78 -3.67 10.48 -6.23
CA THR A 78 -2.58 11.49 -6.19
C THR A 78 -1.84 11.43 -4.87
N LEU A 79 -2.54 11.30 -3.74
CA LEU A 79 -1.94 11.15 -2.42
C LEU A 79 -1.09 9.87 -2.35
N LEU A 80 -1.63 8.72 -2.79
CA LEU A 80 -0.88 7.47 -2.86
C LEU A 80 0.37 7.60 -3.75
N SER A 81 0.26 8.27 -4.90
CA SER A 81 1.40 8.53 -5.79
C SER A 81 2.50 9.39 -5.12
N ILE A 82 2.12 10.29 -4.22
CA ILE A 82 3.08 11.08 -3.45
C ILE A 82 3.69 10.24 -2.33
N LEU A 83 2.88 9.48 -1.59
CA LEU A 83 3.35 8.63 -0.50
C LEU A 83 4.34 7.57 -1.00
N THR A 84 4.09 6.99 -2.17
CA THR A 84 5.00 6.06 -2.85
C THR A 84 6.22 6.76 -3.48
N GLY A 85 6.21 8.10 -3.59
CA GLY A 85 7.29 8.86 -4.22
C GLY A 85 7.28 8.86 -5.74
N LEU A 86 6.18 8.42 -6.39
CA LEU A 86 5.97 8.54 -7.83
C LEU A 86 5.76 10.00 -8.23
N LEU A 87 5.09 10.77 -7.38
CA LEU A 87 4.96 12.21 -7.49
C LEU A 87 5.71 12.92 -6.36
N LYS A 88 6.22 14.10 -6.64
CA LYS A 88 6.88 14.95 -5.63
C LYS A 88 5.84 15.90 -5.05
N GLN A 89 5.71 15.91 -3.72
CA GLN A 89 4.87 16.88 -3.02
C GLN A 89 5.32 18.32 -3.23
N ARG A 90 4.39 19.25 -3.11
CA ARG A 90 4.67 20.70 -3.19
C ARG A 90 5.23 21.22 -1.88
N HIS A 91 4.65 20.79 -0.77
CA HIS A 91 5.11 21.06 0.59
C HIS A 91 4.81 19.89 1.51
N GLY A 92 5.30 19.94 2.73
CA GLY A 92 5.22 18.87 3.71
C GLY A 92 6.30 17.81 3.55
N GLU A 93 6.22 16.79 4.36
CA GLU A 93 7.21 15.72 4.37
C GLU A 93 6.63 14.38 4.81
N VAL A 94 7.32 13.31 4.44
CA VAL A 94 7.05 11.95 4.88
C VAL A 94 8.30 11.47 5.61
N ARG A 95 8.12 10.89 6.79
CA ARG A 95 9.17 10.33 7.62
C ARG A 95 8.89 8.86 7.92
N LEU A 96 9.94 8.10 8.14
CA LEU A 96 9.87 6.76 8.70
C LEU A 96 10.89 6.71 9.86
N ASP A 97 10.40 6.36 11.05
CA ASP A 97 11.20 6.34 12.28
C ASP A 97 11.95 7.66 12.51
N GLY A 98 11.23 8.78 12.37
CA GLY A 98 11.75 10.13 12.51
C GLY A 98 12.66 10.61 11.36
N LYS A 99 13.03 9.75 10.41
CA LYS A 99 13.91 10.10 9.28
C LYS A 99 13.09 10.54 8.09
N LYS A 100 13.31 11.76 7.60
CA LYS A 100 12.68 12.28 6.39
C LYS A 100 13.07 11.46 5.16
N LEU A 101 12.07 11.03 4.40
CA LEU A 101 12.24 10.22 3.20
C LEU A 101 12.22 11.07 1.93
N THR A 102 13.21 10.86 1.08
CA THR A 102 13.21 11.34 -0.30
C THR A 102 12.22 10.52 -1.15
N PRO A 103 11.74 11.04 -2.29
CA PRO A 103 10.88 10.26 -3.19
C PRO A 103 11.50 8.92 -3.63
N ARG A 104 12.83 8.87 -3.82
CA ARG A 104 13.53 7.64 -4.17
C ARG A 104 13.50 6.61 -3.04
N GLN A 105 13.70 7.04 -1.79
CA GLN A 105 13.62 6.17 -0.62
C GLN A 105 12.19 5.65 -0.40
N ARG A 106 11.18 6.51 -0.58
CA ARG A 106 9.77 6.07 -0.51
C ARG A 106 9.48 4.96 -1.50
N ARG A 107 9.92 5.09 -2.76
CA ARG A 107 9.76 4.02 -3.78
C ARG A 107 10.45 2.71 -3.40
N SER A 108 11.60 2.76 -2.73
CA SER A 108 12.29 1.53 -2.32
C SER A 108 11.70 0.88 -1.06
N LEU A 109 10.96 1.64 -0.24
CA LEU A 109 10.36 1.18 1.02
C LEU A 109 8.87 0.85 0.90
N SER A 110 8.27 1.07 -0.25
CA SER A 110 6.85 0.84 -0.43
C SER A 110 6.50 0.12 -1.71
N TYR A 111 5.35 -0.51 -1.71
CA TYR A 111 4.74 -1.10 -2.89
C TYR A 111 3.34 -0.51 -3.11
N LEU A 112 3.02 -0.15 -4.35
CA LEU A 112 1.70 0.34 -4.73
C LEU A 112 0.98 -0.74 -5.53
N VAL A 113 -0.13 -1.24 -5.00
CA VAL A 113 -1.10 -2.04 -5.74
C VAL A 113 -2.03 -1.06 -6.46
N MET A 114 -1.97 -1.03 -7.78
CA MET A 114 -2.78 -0.12 -8.60
C MET A 114 -4.21 -0.64 -8.75
N GLN A 115 -5.16 0.27 -8.96
CA GLN A 115 -6.56 -0.07 -9.24
C GLN A 115 -6.67 -0.99 -10.47
N ASP A 116 -5.91 -0.71 -11.52
CA ASP A 116 -5.80 -1.58 -12.70
C ASP A 116 -4.50 -2.38 -12.64
N THR A 117 -4.61 -3.61 -12.16
CA THR A 117 -3.48 -4.53 -11.97
C THR A 117 -2.90 -5.06 -13.28
N ASP A 118 -3.59 -4.90 -14.42
CA ASP A 118 -3.07 -5.33 -15.72
C ASP A 118 -1.81 -4.57 -16.15
N TYR A 119 -1.63 -3.36 -15.61
CA TYR A 119 -0.41 -2.57 -15.83
C TYR A 119 0.76 -2.94 -14.91
N GLN A 120 0.59 -3.91 -14.02
CA GLN A 120 1.63 -4.30 -13.05
C GLN A 120 2.15 -5.73 -13.20
N LEU A 121 1.45 -6.59 -13.96
CA LEU A 121 1.76 -8.01 -14.08
C LEU A 121 2.32 -8.28 -15.48
N PHE A 122 3.60 -8.67 -15.55
CA PHE A 122 4.36 -8.78 -16.80
C PHE A 122 4.97 -10.16 -17.04
N ALA A 123 5.07 -11.01 -15.99
CA ALA A 123 5.72 -12.31 -16.08
C ALA A 123 4.86 -13.36 -16.83
N SER A 124 5.46 -14.46 -17.20
CA SER A 124 4.80 -15.56 -17.92
C SER A 124 3.97 -16.45 -16.98
N SER A 125 4.24 -16.45 -15.68
CA SER A 125 3.50 -17.18 -14.66
C SER A 125 3.35 -16.38 -13.37
N VAL A 126 2.41 -16.79 -12.50
CA VAL A 126 2.24 -16.21 -11.17
C VAL A 126 3.51 -16.39 -10.33
N GLU A 127 4.14 -17.55 -10.37
CA GLU A 127 5.38 -17.80 -9.63
C GLU A 127 6.51 -16.87 -10.08
N GLU A 128 6.67 -16.72 -11.39
CA GLU A 128 7.67 -15.83 -11.96
C GLU A 128 7.39 -14.37 -11.58
N GLU A 129 6.12 -13.94 -11.56
CA GLU A 129 5.74 -12.59 -11.13
C GLU A 129 6.11 -12.34 -9.67
N LEU A 130 5.88 -13.30 -8.78
CA LEU A 130 6.25 -13.20 -7.36
C LEU A 130 7.77 -13.14 -7.15
N SER A 131 8.55 -13.80 -8.00
CA SER A 131 10.02 -13.81 -7.92
C SER A 131 10.69 -12.64 -8.67
N LEU A 132 9.93 -11.86 -9.43
CA LEU A 132 10.48 -10.83 -10.33
C LEU A 132 11.31 -9.79 -9.57
N GLY A 133 12.60 -9.69 -9.94
CA GLY A 133 13.54 -8.76 -9.33
C GLY A 133 14.13 -9.22 -7.99
N MET A 134 13.88 -10.45 -7.56
CA MET A 134 14.55 -11.05 -6.41
C MET A 134 15.94 -11.54 -6.83
N GLN A 135 16.91 -11.40 -5.93
CA GLN A 135 18.30 -11.85 -6.17
C GLN A 135 18.62 -13.18 -5.51
N GLU A 136 17.79 -13.63 -4.57
CA GLU A 136 17.98 -14.85 -3.78
C GLU A 136 16.89 -15.87 -4.09
N ASP A 137 17.15 -17.14 -3.77
CA ASP A 137 16.12 -18.18 -3.81
C ASP A 137 15.04 -17.87 -2.77
N CYS A 138 13.90 -17.39 -3.24
CA CYS A 138 12.75 -17.04 -2.40
C CYS A 138 11.63 -18.09 -2.46
N LYS A 139 11.94 -19.31 -2.88
CA LYS A 139 10.96 -20.36 -3.14
C LYS A 139 10.06 -20.66 -1.94
N GLU A 140 10.64 -20.85 -0.75
CA GLU A 140 9.85 -21.13 0.46
C GLU A 140 8.90 -19.97 0.79
N LYS A 141 9.35 -18.72 0.58
CA LYS A 141 8.53 -17.53 0.81
C LYS A 141 7.40 -17.43 -0.22
N ILE A 142 7.69 -17.73 -1.50
CA ILE A 142 6.68 -17.77 -2.56
C ILE A 142 5.65 -18.85 -2.25
N ASP A 143 6.05 -20.05 -1.84
CA ASP A 143 5.15 -21.13 -1.45
C ASP A 143 4.22 -20.71 -0.31
N ALA A 144 4.77 -20.07 0.72
CA ALA A 144 3.98 -19.54 1.83
C ALA A 144 2.97 -18.49 1.39
N VAL A 145 3.39 -17.56 0.52
CA VAL A 145 2.54 -16.49 -0.01
C VAL A 145 1.44 -17.03 -0.93
N LEU A 146 1.78 -17.97 -1.84
CA LEU A 146 0.79 -18.61 -2.70
C LEU A 146 -0.29 -19.34 -1.91
N ASN A 147 0.11 -20.02 -0.83
CA ASN A 147 -0.83 -20.72 0.04
C ASN A 147 -1.71 -19.71 0.83
N ALA A 148 -1.08 -18.71 1.46
CA ALA A 148 -1.80 -17.71 2.26
C ALA A 148 -2.81 -16.87 1.44
N LEU A 149 -2.52 -16.64 0.16
CA LEU A 149 -3.38 -15.88 -0.76
C LEU A 149 -4.29 -16.77 -1.63
N GLU A 150 -4.35 -18.08 -1.38
CA GLU A 150 -5.15 -19.04 -2.15
C GLU A 150 -4.83 -18.99 -3.65
N LEU A 151 -3.54 -18.94 -4.00
CA LEU A 151 -3.05 -18.85 -5.37
C LEU A 151 -2.27 -20.11 -5.81
N SER A 152 -2.15 -21.13 -4.97
CA SER A 152 -1.34 -22.33 -5.25
C SER A 152 -1.75 -23.03 -6.55
N ASP A 153 -3.06 -23.13 -6.84
CA ASP A 153 -3.60 -23.73 -8.06
C ASP A 153 -3.36 -22.89 -9.32
N TYR A 154 -2.90 -21.66 -9.15
CA TYR A 154 -2.65 -20.72 -10.24
C TYR A 154 -1.17 -20.46 -10.48
N ARG A 155 -0.28 -21.15 -9.77
CA ARG A 155 1.19 -20.97 -9.78
C ARG A 155 1.75 -20.79 -11.19
N GLU A 156 1.43 -21.75 -12.06
CA GLU A 156 1.94 -21.82 -13.44
C GLU A 156 1.08 -21.05 -14.45
N ARG A 157 0.00 -20.43 -14.00
CA ARG A 157 -0.87 -19.69 -14.92
C ARG A 157 -0.30 -18.33 -15.27
N HIS A 158 -0.51 -17.94 -16.52
CA HIS A 158 -0.19 -16.58 -16.95
C HIS A 158 -1.10 -15.57 -16.25
N PRO A 159 -0.58 -14.48 -15.66
CA PRO A 159 -1.37 -13.51 -14.91
C PRO A 159 -2.56 -12.93 -15.68
N ALA A 160 -2.43 -12.75 -17.00
CA ALA A 160 -3.54 -12.25 -17.82
C ALA A 160 -4.78 -13.15 -17.83
N SER A 161 -4.62 -14.46 -17.53
CA SER A 161 -5.73 -15.43 -17.48
C SER A 161 -6.50 -15.42 -16.16
N LEU A 162 -6.04 -14.64 -15.17
CA LEU A 162 -6.63 -14.58 -13.84
C LEU A 162 -7.82 -13.61 -13.79
N SER A 163 -8.74 -13.83 -12.85
CA SER A 163 -9.77 -12.84 -12.53
C SER A 163 -9.15 -11.59 -11.88
N GLY A 164 -9.87 -10.46 -11.89
CA GLY A 164 -9.39 -9.23 -11.27
C GLY A 164 -8.99 -9.38 -9.80
N GLY A 165 -9.78 -10.10 -9.00
CA GLY A 165 -9.45 -10.37 -7.61
C GLY A 165 -8.22 -11.27 -7.43
N GLN A 166 -7.99 -12.24 -8.33
CA GLN A 166 -6.79 -13.05 -8.33
C GLN A 166 -5.56 -12.23 -8.70
N LYS A 167 -5.65 -11.38 -9.72
CA LYS A 167 -4.58 -10.44 -10.10
C LYS A 167 -4.21 -9.51 -8.94
N GLN A 168 -5.21 -8.98 -8.24
CA GLN A 168 -4.98 -8.14 -7.06
C GLN A 168 -4.25 -8.92 -5.95
N ARG A 169 -4.63 -10.17 -5.70
CA ARG A 169 -3.91 -11.03 -4.75
C ARG A 169 -2.47 -11.29 -5.19
N VAL A 170 -2.20 -11.49 -6.48
CA VAL A 170 -0.83 -11.64 -6.98
C VAL A 170 -0.01 -10.38 -6.72
N THR A 171 -0.53 -9.17 -7.02
CA THR A 171 0.19 -7.92 -6.75
C THR A 171 0.45 -7.68 -5.27
N ILE A 172 -0.48 -8.06 -4.38
CA ILE A 172 -0.26 -8.06 -2.93
C ILE A 172 0.83 -9.08 -2.56
N GLY A 173 0.80 -10.27 -3.16
CA GLY A 173 1.83 -11.29 -2.98
C GLY A 173 3.23 -10.80 -3.33
N VAL A 174 3.38 -10.07 -4.44
CA VAL A 174 4.65 -9.43 -4.82
C VAL A 174 5.14 -8.48 -3.72
N ALA A 175 4.26 -7.66 -3.15
CA ALA A 175 4.62 -6.75 -2.07
C ALA A 175 5.12 -7.48 -0.81
N ILE A 176 4.47 -8.62 -0.48
CA ILE A 176 4.85 -9.46 0.67
C ILE A 176 6.19 -10.16 0.40
N VAL A 177 6.38 -10.76 -0.78
CA VAL A 177 7.64 -11.43 -1.14
C VAL A 177 8.81 -10.46 -1.10
N LYS A 178 8.59 -9.19 -1.51
CA LYS A 178 9.61 -8.12 -1.47
C LYS A 178 9.84 -7.53 -0.09
N ASP A 179 9.18 -7.98 0.96
CA ASP A 179 9.26 -7.40 2.31
C ASP A 179 9.04 -5.88 2.33
N SER A 180 8.09 -5.41 1.54
CA SER A 180 7.82 -3.97 1.48
C SER A 180 7.26 -3.47 2.82
N PRO A 181 7.96 -2.56 3.53
CA PRO A 181 7.52 -2.06 4.84
C PRO A 181 6.16 -1.38 4.80
N VAL A 182 5.80 -0.77 3.68
CA VAL A 182 4.52 -0.09 3.49
C VAL A 182 3.87 -0.54 2.19
N ILE A 183 2.63 -0.98 2.27
CA ILE A 183 1.84 -1.37 1.10
C ILE A 183 0.70 -0.38 0.94
N TYR A 184 0.63 0.28 -0.22
CA TYR A 184 -0.47 1.15 -0.61
C TYR A 184 -1.36 0.42 -1.61
N ILE A 185 -2.69 0.53 -1.43
CA ILE A 185 -3.68 -0.09 -2.32
C ILE A 185 -4.62 1.01 -2.81
N ASP A 186 -4.70 1.20 -4.15
CA ASP A 186 -5.57 2.18 -4.82
C ASP A 186 -6.85 1.54 -5.36
#